data_da676e70815253965ac0d6172fcada12
#
_entry.id   da676e70815253965ac0d6172fcada12
#
_cell.length_a   1.000
_cell.length_b   1.000
_cell.length_c   1.000
_cell.angle_alpha   90.00
_cell.angle_beta   90.00
_cell.angle_gamma   90.00
#
_symmetry.space_group_name_H-M   'P 1'
#
loop_
_entity.id
_entity.type
_entity.pdbx_description
1 polymer ?
#
loop_
_entity_poly.entity_id
_entity_poly.type
_entity_poly.pdbx_seq_one_letter_code
_entity_poly.pdbx_strand_id
1 'polypeptide(L)'
;MSLYELERDGKAQELIRLLRESDNERVKTRAAELLGNFEDHDDRRDVVNALVDAAQSDSDAITGAAIDSLDELGDDAITQLIGSMAGVDLEDDAADWVKAKAYMQVLDAEIPELRMAAANGLGNLDQADAVPKLAERFEDSDPRVRARAARSAGKIGDSRATTPLESVLSDPKAGVRREAADALGNIGNRQALQALLPLYEDDDERVRRIAVGAFGNFGNDRPVDYLIEALSDESAAVRRTAVYSLIELLSNVPTDQSHQIRDTVVEKLSNTDDRSVVVPLVEILEESTQAAQRRNTAWMLGRVTSQEERDRVIESLVDALSDDDQMLRQFAATSLAELGDDDNMVERRLLKIVQDDGVDPDIRGQAIFTLGKVGSERSRKTLDKLIDETEHDVVRKKAFSAISKLGGRG
;
A
#
# COMPACT_ATOMS: atom_id res chain seq x y z
N MET A 1 18.70 39.26 -15.26
CA MET A 1 17.65 38.34 -14.75
C MET A 1 18.33 37.04 -14.46
N SER A 2 18.17 36.45 -13.28
CA SER A 2 18.73 35.13 -12.98
C SER A 2 17.90 34.04 -13.68
N LEU A 3 18.47 32.85 -13.89
CA LEU A 3 17.74 31.72 -14.46
C LEU A 3 16.46 31.40 -13.67
N TYR A 4 16.52 31.51 -12.34
CA TYR A 4 15.41 31.29 -11.44
C TYR A 4 14.28 32.34 -11.58
N GLU A 5 14.62 33.58 -11.90
CA GLU A 5 13.61 34.62 -12.22
C GLU A 5 12.93 34.35 -13.56
N LEU A 6 13.65 33.78 -14.55
CA LEU A 6 13.06 33.37 -15.82
C LEU A 6 12.03 32.26 -15.67
N GLU A 7 12.34 31.23 -14.86
CA GLU A 7 11.42 30.15 -14.55
C GLU A 7 10.16 30.68 -13.83
N ARG A 8 10.35 31.40 -12.71
CA ARG A 8 9.25 31.95 -11.93
C ARG A 8 8.31 32.86 -12.74
N ASP A 9 8.86 33.62 -13.69
CA ASP A 9 8.12 34.54 -14.53
C ASP A 9 7.58 33.89 -15.83
N GLY A 10 7.68 32.54 -15.97
CA GLY A 10 7.18 31.78 -17.11
C GLY A 10 7.87 32.08 -18.43
N LYS A 11 9.17 32.44 -18.42
CA LYS A 11 9.94 32.84 -19.59
C LYS A 11 10.56 31.69 -20.35
N ALA A 12 9.74 30.70 -20.81
CA ALA A 12 10.20 29.50 -21.51
C ALA A 12 11.10 29.83 -22.70
N GLN A 13 10.74 30.76 -23.55
CA GLN A 13 11.51 31.11 -24.75
C GLN A 13 12.92 31.64 -24.43
N GLU A 14 13.08 32.38 -23.32
CA GLU A 14 14.39 32.86 -22.88
C GLU A 14 15.27 31.71 -22.34
N LEU A 15 14.67 30.75 -21.61
CA LEU A 15 15.38 29.56 -21.17
C LEU A 15 15.79 28.67 -22.35
N ILE A 16 14.91 28.48 -23.34
CA ILE A 16 15.21 27.78 -24.60
C ILE A 16 16.37 28.45 -25.33
N ARG A 17 16.36 29.76 -25.42
CA ARG A 17 17.47 30.50 -26.04
C ARG A 17 18.78 30.26 -25.29
N LEU A 18 18.79 30.34 -23.97
CA LEU A 18 19.99 30.06 -23.16
C LEU A 18 20.48 28.65 -23.31
N LEU A 19 19.58 27.66 -23.37
CA LEU A 19 19.91 26.25 -23.62
C LEU A 19 20.61 26.07 -24.98
N ARG A 20 20.17 26.75 -26.03
CA ARG A 20 20.71 26.64 -27.39
C ARG A 20 22.00 27.46 -27.58
N GLU A 21 22.04 28.71 -27.11
CA GLU A 21 23.04 29.70 -27.53
C GLU A 21 24.14 29.98 -26.50
N SER A 22 23.98 29.60 -25.22
CA SER A 22 25.00 29.91 -24.21
C SER A 22 26.30 29.12 -24.44
N ASP A 23 27.45 29.76 -24.32
CA ASP A 23 28.76 29.13 -24.35
C ASP A 23 29.11 28.45 -22.99
N ASN A 24 28.29 28.66 -21.96
CA ASN A 24 28.53 28.13 -20.63
C ASN A 24 27.71 26.86 -20.39
N GLU A 25 28.37 25.71 -20.29
CA GLU A 25 27.76 24.42 -20.07
C GLU A 25 26.85 24.41 -18.82
N ARG A 26 27.29 25.02 -17.70
CA ARG A 26 26.48 25.09 -16.47
C ARG A 26 25.17 25.89 -16.67
N VAL A 27 25.21 26.91 -17.53
CA VAL A 27 24.00 27.69 -17.86
C VAL A 27 23.05 26.84 -18.69
N LYS A 28 23.57 26.10 -19.68
CA LYS A 28 22.77 25.17 -20.50
C LYS A 28 22.13 24.07 -19.65
N THR A 29 22.94 23.39 -18.81
CA THR A 29 22.44 22.36 -17.91
C THR A 29 21.33 22.88 -17.01
N ARG A 30 21.56 24.05 -16.39
CA ARG A 30 20.54 24.64 -15.51
C ARG A 30 19.30 25.11 -16.26
N ALA A 31 19.44 25.60 -17.49
CA ALA A 31 18.31 25.97 -18.33
C ALA A 31 17.47 24.72 -18.71
N ALA A 32 18.14 23.60 -19.02
CA ALA A 32 17.46 22.33 -19.27
C ALA A 32 16.64 21.89 -18.03
N GLU A 33 17.27 21.82 -16.84
CA GLU A 33 16.61 21.46 -15.58
C GLU A 33 15.35 22.31 -15.29
N LEU A 34 15.43 23.62 -15.50
CA LEU A 34 14.32 24.53 -15.23
C LEU A 34 13.17 24.39 -16.24
N LEU A 35 13.47 23.98 -17.48
CA LEU A 35 12.45 23.73 -18.51
C LEU A 35 11.57 22.53 -18.19
N GLY A 36 12.02 21.58 -17.37
CA GLY A 36 11.20 20.46 -16.90
C GLY A 36 9.93 20.88 -16.14
N ASN A 37 9.94 22.06 -15.54
CA ASN A 37 8.79 22.60 -14.78
C ASN A 37 7.70 23.24 -15.65
N PHE A 38 7.79 23.16 -16.98
CA PHE A 38 6.86 23.81 -17.92
C PHE A 38 5.82 22.84 -18.53
N GLU A 39 5.34 21.88 -17.75
CA GLU A 39 4.37 20.85 -18.20
C GLU A 39 3.08 21.49 -18.75
N ASP A 40 2.49 22.43 -18.02
CA ASP A 40 1.20 23.06 -18.36
C ASP A 40 1.37 24.43 -19.08
N HIS A 41 2.54 24.72 -19.67
CA HIS A 41 2.84 26.01 -20.29
C HIS A 41 2.44 26.04 -21.77
N ASP A 42 2.01 27.20 -22.26
CA ASP A 42 1.63 27.40 -23.67
C ASP A 42 2.76 27.04 -24.65
N ASP A 43 4.02 27.26 -24.26
CA ASP A 43 5.22 26.95 -25.04
C ASP A 43 5.72 25.49 -24.86
N ARG A 44 4.95 24.61 -24.20
CA ARG A 44 5.37 23.21 -23.87
C ARG A 44 5.96 22.48 -25.07
N ARG A 45 5.35 22.63 -26.25
CA ARG A 45 5.85 21.98 -27.47
C ARG A 45 7.26 22.44 -27.86
N ASP A 46 7.53 23.73 -27.74
CA ASP A 46 8.85 24.31 -28.05
C ASP A 46 9.88 23.88 -26.99
N VAL A 47 9.46 23.77 -25.73
CA VAL A 47 10.26 23.25 -24.62
C VAL A 47 10.67 21.82 -24.90
N VAL A 48 9.72 20.92 -25.21
CA VAL A 48 10.00 19.50 -25.52
C VAL A 48 10.98 19.41 -26.71
N ASN A 49 10.74 20.14 -27.81
CA ASN A 49 11.63 20.12 -28.96
C ASN A 49 13.06 20.58 -28.59
N ALA A 50 13.20 21.62 -27.78
CA ALA A 50 14.50 22.13 -27.36
C ALA A 50 15.25 21.15 -26.46
N LEU A 51 14.52 20.46 -25.58
CA LEU A 51 15.09 19.43 -24.71
C LEU A 51 15.47 18.17 -25.51
N VAL A 52 14.68 17.74 -26.49
CA VAL A 52 15.03 16.64 -27.41
C VAL A 52 16.31 16.94 -28.19
N ASP A 53 16.47 18.19 -28.66
CA ASP A 53 17.71 18.64 -29.31
C ASP A 53 18.90 18.60 -28.31
N ALA A 54 18.68 19.07 -27.07
CA ALA A 54 19.71 19.12 -26.03
C ALA A 54 20.13 17.71 -25.52
N ALA A 55 19.20 16.76 -25.53
CA ALA A 55 19.48 15.35 -25.19
C ALA A 55 20.42 14.65 -26.20
N GLN A 56 20.70 15.26 -27.34
CA GLN A 56 21.68 14.80 -28.35
C GLN A 56 23.00 15.57 -28.29
N SER A 57 23.26 16.30 -27.20
CA SER A 57 24.49 17.07 -26.99
C SER A 57 25.69 16.15 -26.71
N ASP A 58 26.90 16.62 -27.06
CA ASP A 58 28.16 15.94 -26.70
C ASP A 58 28.50 16.06 -25.18
N SER A 59 27.74 16.83 -24.40
CA SER A 59 27.94 17.01 -22.97
C SER A 59 27.01 16.10 -22.18
N ASP A 60 27.56 15.15 -21.44
CA ASP A 60 26.78 14.24 -20.56
C ASP A 60 25.91 14.99 -19.55
N ALA A 61 26.38 16.14 -19.05
CA ALA A 61 25.65 16.95 -18.08
C ALA A 61 24.41 17.60 -18.70
N ILE A 62 24.50 18.11 -19.93
CA ILE A 62 23.36 18.72 -20.65
C ILE A 62 22.38 17.61 -21.06
N THR A 63 22.90 16.52 -21.58
CA THR A 63 22.10 15.36 -22.02
C THR A 63 21.32 14.76 -20.85
N GLY A 64 21.98 14.50 -19.73
CA GLY A 64 21.31 14.00 -18.54
C GLY A 64 20.19 14.91 -18.04
N ALA A 65 20.50 16.20 -17.88
CA ALA A 65 19.51 17.20 -17.45
C ALA A 65 18.31 17.32 -18.41
N ALA A 66 18.56 17.24 -19.73
CA ALA A 66 17.50 17.30 -20.73
C ALA A 66 16.58 16.06 -20.68
N ILE A 67 17.16 14.87 -20.47
CA ILE A 67 16.41 13.61 -20.36
C ILE A 67 15.57 13.59 -19.08
N ASP A 68 16.15 13.98 -17.94
CA ASP A 68 15.43 14.06 -16.67
C ASP A 68 14.24 15.04 -16.79
N SER A 69 14.44 16.20 -17.44
CA SER A 69 13.39 17.19 -17.66
C SER A 69 12.31 16.71 -18.64
N LEU A 70 12.66 15.90 -19.64
CA LEU A 70 11.67 15.28 -20.51
C LEU A 70 10.83 14.22 -19.77
N ASP A 71 11.44 13.48 -18.83
CA ASP A 71 10.71 12.54 -17.97
C ASP A 71 9.72 13.27 -17.04
N GLU A 72 10.11 14.45 -16.52
CA GLU A 72 9.22 15.32 -15.72
C GLU A 72 8.06 15.91 -16.54
N LEU A 73 8.28 16.23 -17.81
CA LEU A 73 7.26 16.73 -18.72
C LEU A 73 6.24 15.66 -19.16
N GLY A 74 6.53 14.39 -18.97
CA GLY A 74 5.61 13.27 -19.17
C GLY A 74 5.97 12.31 -20.31
N ASP A 75 5.20 11.23 -20.36
CA ASP A 75 5.46 10.07 -21.22
C ASP A 75 5.49 10.42 -22.73
N ASP A 76 4.73 11.40 -23.20
CA ASP A 76 4.73 11.86 -24.59
C ASP A 76 6.04 12.55 -24.98
N ALA A 77 6.63 13.35 -24.08
CA ALA A 77 7.90 14.01 -24.31
C ALA A 77 9.06 12.99 -24.40
N ILE A 78 9.07 12.00 -23.50
CA ILE A 78 10.03 10.88 -23.57
C ILE A 78 9.81 10.05 -24.82
N THR A 79 8.58 9.79 -25.23
CA THR A 79 8.27 9.03 -26.47
C THR A 79 8.82 9.74 -27.69
N GLN A 80 8.72 11.07 -27.74
CA GLN A 80 9.29 11.86 -28.83
C GLN A 80 10.83 11.76 -28.89
N LEU A 81 11.51 11.82 -27.72
CA LEU A 81 12.96 11.63 -27.65
C LEU A 81 13.35 10.24 -28.16
N ILE A 82 12.70 9.19 -27.63
CA ILE A 82 12.98 7.78 -27.99
C ILE A 82 12.75 7.55 -29.49
N GLY A 83 11.67 8.10 -30.04
CA GLY A 83 11.39 8.07 -31.48
C GLY A 83 12.52 8.71 -32.31
N SER A 84 12.96 9.90 -31.92
CA SER A 84 14.07 10.60 -32.56
C SER A 84 15.35 9.76 -32.55
N MET A 85 15.68 9.13 -31.42
CA MET A 85 16.88 8.31 -31.27
C MET A 85 16.79 6.97 -32.02
N ALA A 86 15.62 6.35 -32.04
CA ALA A 86 15.39 5.11 -32.78
C ALA A 86 15.22 5.35 -34.30
N GLY A 87 15.18 6.61 -34.75
CA GLY A 87 14.93 6.97 -36.15
C GLY A 87 13.52 6.60 -36.63
N VAL A 88 12.57 6.59 -35.70
CA VAL A 88 11.16 6.26 -35.96
C VAL A 88 10.29 7.44 -35.52
N ASP A 89 9.37 7.85 -36.37
CA ASP A 89 8.35 8.81 -35.97
C ASP A 89 7.29 8.09 -35.13
N LEU A 90 7.29 8.37 -33.84
CA LEU A 90 6.33 7.82 -32.87
C LEU A 90 5.26 8.90 -32.66
N GLU A 91 4.26 8.94 -33.53
CA GLU A 91 3.06 9.73 -33.33
C GLU A 91 2.32 9.26 -32.07
N ASP A 92 1.50 10.16 -31.46
CA ASP A 92 0.77 9.86 -30.22
C ASP A 92 -0.11 8.62 -30.33
N ASP A 93 -0.63 8.30 -31.50
CA ASP A 93 -1.48 7.16 -31.81
C ASP A 93 -0.69 5.91 -32.29
N ALA A 94 0.64 5.95 -32.29
CA ALA A 94 1.46 4.78 -32.63
C ALA A 94 1.15 3.63 -31.67
N ALA A 95 0.96 2.42 -32.24
CA ALA A 95 0.63 1.24 -31.46
C ALA A 95 1.70 0.91 -30.42
N ASP A 96 1.31 0.49 -29.21
CA ASP A 96 2.20 0.25 -28.07
C ASP A 96 3.37 -0.70 -28.38
N TRP A 97 3.14 -1.71 -29.23
CA TRP A 97 4.21 -2.63 -29.64
C TRP A 97 5.28 -1.93 -30.50
N VAL A 98 4.91 -0.87 -31.27
CA VAL A 98 5.88 -0.06 -32.05
C VAL A 98 6.71 0.79 -31.09
N LYS A 99 6.04 1.45 -30.14
CA LYS A 99 6.69 2.23 -29.08
C LYS A 99 7.64 1.34 -28.28
N ALA A 100 7.17 0.16 -27.83
CA ALA A 100 7.98 -0.80 -27.06
C ALA A 100 9.22 -1.25 -27.83
N LYS A 101 9.13 -1.47 -29.13
CA LYS A 101 10.30 -1.83 -29.93
C LYS A 101 11.34 -0.73 -29.99
N ALA A 102 10.94 0.52 -30.11
CA ALA A 102 11.84 1.66 -30.04
C ALA A 102 12.49 1.80 -28.66
N TYR A 103 11.72 1.69 -27.59
CA TYR A 103 12.24 1.69 -26.22
C TYR A 103 13.24 0.56 -25.97
N MET A 104 12.97 -0.67 -26.44
CA MET A 104 13.92 -1.79 -26.32
C MET A 104 15.26 -1.53 -27.02
N GLN A 105 15.28 -0.78 -28.13
CA GLN A 105 16.54 -0.40 -28.78
C GLN A 105 17.34 0.59 -27.92
N VAL A 106 16.69 1.52 -27.24
CA VAL A 106 17.33 2.56 -26.41
C VAL A 106 17.79 2.01 -25.05
N LEU A 107 17.32 0.82 -24.63
CA LEU A 107 17.88 0.15 -23.44
C LEU A 107 19.39 -0.16 -23.56
N ASP A 108 19.96 -0.18 -24.75
CA ASP A 108 21.39 -0.41 -24.98
C ASP A 108 22.19 0.89 -25.16
N ALA A 109 21.57 2.07 -24.93
CA ALA A 109 22.24 3.36 -25.06
C ALA A 109 23.42 3.49 -24.07
N GLU A 110 24.45 4.27 -24.46
CA GLU A 110 25.62 4.51 -23.59
C GLU A 110 25.24 5.30 -22.33
N ILE A 111 24.29 6.23 -22.42
CA ILE A 111 23.87 7.15 -21.36
C ILE A 111 22.87 6.47 -20.42
N PRO A 112 23.14 6.39 -19.10
CA PRO A 112 22.25 5.76 -18.12
C PRO A 112 20.84 6.35 -18.07
N GLU A 113 20.71 7.67 -18.21
CA GLU A 113 19.43 8.39 -18.21
C GLU A 113 18.52 7.90 -19.34
N LEU A 114 19.07 7.66 -20.53
CA LEU A 114 18.32 7.09 -21.66
C LEU A 114 17.86 5.65 -21.38
N ARG A 115 18.75 4.82 -20.80
CA ARG A 115 18.36 3.47 -20.41
C ARG A 115 17.28 3.46 -19.34
N MET A 116 17.35 4.41 -18.39
CA MET A 116 16.31 4.60 -17.36
C MET A 116 14.97 5.01 -17.97
N ALA A 117 14.98 6.01 -18.85
CA ALA A 117 13.78 6.48 -19.55
C ALA A 117 13.14 5.36 -20.39
N ALA A 118 13.99 4.61 -21.14
CA ALA A 118 13.52 3.47 -21.90
C ALA A 118 12.91 2.36 -21.02
N ALA A 119 13.55 2.03 -19.90
CA ALA A 119 13.01 1.05 -18.96
C ALA A 119 11.67 1.50 -18.37
N ASN A 120 11.56 2.78 -18.00
CA ASN A 120 10.31 3.36 -17.48
C ASN A 120 9.17 3.29 -18.51
N GLY A 121 9.43 3.71 -19.75
CA GLY A 121 8.45 3.67 -20.83
C GLY A 121 7.95 2.24 -21.11
N LEU A 122 8.84 1.23 -21.08
CA LEU A 122 8.44 -0.17 -21.24
C LEU A 122 7.51 -0.65 -20.12
N GLY A 123 7.77 -0.22 -18.88
CA GLY A 123 6.89 -0.50 -17.76
C GLY A 123 5.51 0.17 -17.89
N ASN A 124 5.46 1.37 -18.49
CA ASN A 124 4.20 2.09 -18.72
C ASN A 124 3.37 1.48 -19.85
N LEU A 125 4.02 0.92 -20.88
CA LEU A 125 3.36 0.27 -22.00
C LEU A 125 2.81 -1.14 -21.68
N ASP A 126 3.15 -1.72 -20.53
CA ASP A 126 2.69 -3.05 -20.08
C ASP A 126 2.90 -4.17 -21.13
N GLN A 127 4.06 -4.14 -21.80
CA GLN A 127 4.37 -5.09 -22.86
C GLN A 127 5.22 -6.26 -22.34
N ALA A 128 4.58 -7.41 -22.14
CA ALA A 128 5.23 -8.61 -21.63
C ALA A 128 6.46 -9.07 -22.43
N ASP A 129 6.52 -8.77 -23.73
CA ASP A 129 7.64 -9.11 -24.61
C ASP A 129 8.90 -8.27 -24.31
N ALA A 130 8.79 -7.17 -23.56
CA ALA A 130 9.91 -6.37 -23.11
C ALA A 130 10.65 -6.98 -21.90
N VAL A 131 10.04 -7.89 -21.15
CA VAL A 131 10.59 -8.45 -19.90
C VAL A 131 11.98 -9.08 -20.09
N PRO A 132 12.26 -9.91 -21.12
CA PRO A 132 13.61 -10.45 -21.32
C PRO A 132 14.66 -9.34 -21.51
N LYS A 133 14.31 -8.27 -22.22
CA LYS A 133 15.24 -7.16 -22.49
C LYS A 133 15.45 -6.28 -21.24
N LEU A 134 14.41 -6.07 -20.45
CA LEU A 134 14.52 -5.43 -19.12
C LEU A 134 15.41 -6.25 -18.17
N ALA A 135 15.30 -7.58 -18.21
CA ALA A 135 16.11 -8.46 -17.37
C ALA A 135 17.62 -8.36 -17.67
N GLU A 136 18.02 -8.08 -18.91
CA GLU A 136 19.43 -7.79 -19.23
C GLU A 136 19.96 -6.55 -18.49
N ARG A 137 19.09 -5.60 -18.14
CA ARG A 137 19.45 -4.37 -17.39
C ARG A 137 19.54 -4.58 -15.88
N PHE A 138 19.19 -5.73 -15.36
CA PHE A 138 19.37 -6.04 -13.93
C PHE A 138 20.86 -6.14 -13.54
N GLU A 139 21.74 -6.32 -14.52
CA GLU A 139 23.19 -6.33 -14.36
C GLU A 139 23.86 -5.02 -14.84
N ASP A 140 23.07 -3.97 -15.09
CA ASP A 140 23.61 -2.68 -15.55
C ASP A 140 24.64 -2.11 -14.57
N SER A 141 25.65 -1.42 -15.10
CA SER A 141 26.69 -0.79 -14.28
C SER A 141 26.12 0.31 -13.35
N ASP A 142 25.08 1.03 -13.81
CA ASP A 142 24.41 2.08 -13.02
C ASP A 142 23.30 1.48 -12.16
N PRO A 143 23.35 1.61 -10.82
CA PRO A 143 22.32 1.08 -9.92
C PRO A 143 20.95 1.71 -10.14
N ARG A 144 20.88 2.92 -10.69
CA ARG A 144 19.60 3.58 -11.01
C ARG A 144 18.91 2.85 -12.15
N VAL A 145 19.67 2.42 -13.16
CA VAL A 145 19.15 1.61 -14.27
C VAL A 145 18.67 0.25 -13.79
N ARG A 146 19.48 -0.45 -12.94
CA ARG A 146 19.06 -1.74 -12.36
C ARG A 146 17.75 -1.61 -11.60
N ALA A 147 17.63 -0.60 -10.74
CA ALA A 147 16.42 -0.35 -9.96
C ALA A 147 15.21 -0.04 -10.86
N ARG A 148 15.38 0.79 -11.88
CA ARG A 148 14.30 1.17 -12.80
C ARG A 148 13.84 -0.03 -13.63
N ALA A 149 14.76 -0.83 -14.14
CA ALA A 149 14.44 -2.04 -14.88
C ALA A 149 13.67 -3.07 -14.02
N ALA A 150 14.11 -3.27 -12.76
CA ALA A 150 13.39 -4.14 -11.81
C ALA A 150 11.97 -3.65 -11.54
N ARG A 151 11.80 -2.35 -11.26
CA ARG A 151 10.46 -1.73 -11.07
C ARG A 151 9.57 -1.95 -12.29
N SER A 152 10.10 -1.71 -13.50
CA SER A 152 9.35 -1.82 -14.74
C SER A 152 8.92 -3.26 -15.02
N ALA A 153 9.80 -4.23 -14.77
CA ALA A 153 9.47 -5.64 -14.86
C ALA A 153 8.36 -6.05 -13.86
N GLY A 154 8.40 -5.49 -12.65
CA GLY A 154 7.35 -5.68 -11.64
C GLY A 154 6.03 -5.03 -12.03
N LYS A 155 6.05 -3.86 -12.68
CA LYS A 155 4.85 -3.18 -13.18
C LYS A 155 4.17 -4.00 -14.29
N ILE A 156 4.94 -4.62 -15.18
CA ILE A 156 4.44 -5.55 -16.20
C ILE A 156 3.90 -6.84 -15.55
N GLY A 157 4.45 -7.27 -14.43
CA GLY A 157 3.95 -8.43 -13.67
C GLY A 157 4.12 -9.79 -14.33
N ASP A 158 4.90 -9.90 -15.42
CA ASP A 158 5.09 -11.16 -16.13
C ASP A 158 6.00 -12.11 -15.34
N SER A 159 5.56 -13.34 -15.15
CA SER A 159 6.27 -14.36 -14.39
C SER A 159 7.67 -14.71 -14.92
N ARG A 160 7.98 -14.41 -16.16
CA ARG A 160 9.33 -14.57 -16.76
C ARG A 160 10.38 -13.72 -16.05
N ALA A 161 9.98 -12.63 -15.39
CA ALA A 161 10.90 -11.79 -14.63
C ALA A 161 11.28 -12.40 -13.26
N THR A 162 10.55 -13.39 -12.74
CA THR A 162 10.75 -13.91 -11.38
C THR A 162 12.19 -14.38 -11.14
N THR A 163 12.70 -15.31 -11.95
CA THR A 163 14.06 -15.85 -11.80
C THR A 163 15.15 -14.77 -11.98
N PRO A 164 15.10 -13.90 -13.01
CA PRO A 164 16.05 -12.79 -13.08
C PRO A 164 16.01 -11.86 -11.87
N LEU A 165 14.84 -11.51 -11.35
CA LEU A 165 14.70 -10.63 -10.18
C LEU A 165 15.26 -11.23 -8.88
N GLU A 166 15.24 -12.57 -8.73
CA GLU A 166 15.87 -13.23 -7.58
C GLU A 166 17.35 -12.87 -7.43
N SER A 167 18.08 -12.76 -8.53
CA SER A 167 19.51 -12.39 -8.49
C SER A 167 19.71 -10.94 -8.01
N VAL A 168 18.75 -10.06 -8.27
CA VAL A 168 18.77 -8.64 -7.88
C VAL A 168 18.51 -8.42 -6.39
N LEU A 169 17.92 -9.39 -5.70
CA LEU A 169 17.69 -9.32 -4.24
C LEU A 169 18.99 -9.29 -3.41
N SER A 170 20.13 -9.63 -4.03
CA SER A 170 21.45 -9.56 -3.41
C SER A 170 22.26 -8.33 -3.84
N ASP A 171 21.65 -7.35 -4.51
CA ASP A 171 22.34 -6.14 -4.97
C ASP A 171 22.96 -5.37 -3.78
N PRO A 172 24.19 -4.84 -3.94
CA PRO A 172 24.84 -4.06 -2.88
C PRO A 172 24.10 -2.77 -2.52
N LYS A 173 23.24 -2.27 -3.41
CA LYS A 173 22.42 -1.07 -3.18
C LYS A 173 21.02 -1.45 -2.68
N ALA A 174 20.68 -1.08 -1.46
CA ALA A 174 19.37 -1.33 -0.87
C ALA A 174 18.20 -0.81 -1.73
N GLY A 175 18.39 0.32 -2.44
CA GLY A 175 17.39 0.84 -3.38
C GLY A 175 17.07 -0.14 -4.52
N VAL A 176 18.08 -0.87 -5.02
CA VAL A 176 17.88 -1.89 -6.06
C VAL A 176 17.17 -3.12 -5.49
N ARG A 177 17.63 -3.63 -4.32
CA ARG A 177 16.96 -4.74 -3.62
C ARG A 177 15.49 -4.44 -3.34
N ARG A 178 15.19 -3.20 -2.91
CA ARG A 178 13.82 -2.75 -2.65
C ARG A 178 12.93 -2.83 -3.90
N GLU A 179 13.40 -2.32 -5.04
CA GLU A 179 12.62 -2.36 -6.29
C GLU A 179 12.42 -3.80 -6.79
N ALA A 180 13.43 -4.67 -6.62
CA ALA A 180 13.31 -6.08 -6.95
C ALA A 180 12.31 -6.81 -6.03
N ALA A 181 12.31 -6.49 -4.74
CA ALA A 181 11.36 -7.06 -3.78
C ALA A 181 9.92 -6.63 -4.08
N ASP A 182 9.71 -5.34 -4.38
CA ASP A 182 8.40 -4.82 -4.79
C ASP A 182 7.92 -5.48 -6.09
N ALA A 183 8.81 -5.60 -7.08
CA ALA A 183 8.52 -6.28 -8.34
C ALA A 183 8.09 -7.75 -8.15
N LEU A 184 8.77 -8.49 -7.30
CA LEU A 184 8.41 -9.88 -6.98
C LEU A 184 7.07 -9.95 -6.22
N GLY A 185 6.81 -8.99 -5.32
CA GLY A 185 5.51 -8.84 -4.65
C GLY A 185 4.37 -8.66 -5.65
N ASN A 186 4.57 -7.81 -6.66
CA ASN A 186 3.58 -7.55 -7.72
C ASN A 186 3.36 -8.75 -8.65
N ILE A 187 4.42 -9.52 -8.96
CA ILE A 187 4.30 -10.78 -9.72
C ILE A 187 3.50 -11.83 -8.93
N GLY A 188 3.65 -11.88 -7.61
CA GLY A 188 2.80 -12.62 -6.70
C GLY A 188 2.78 -14.15 -6.85
N ASN A 189 3.69 -14.76 -7.61
CA ASN A 189 3.73 -16.20 -7.79
C ASN A 189 4.45 -16.92 -6.64
N ARG A 190 4.33 -18.26 -6.58
CA ARG A 190 4.93 -19.06 -5.51
C ARG A 190 6.46 -18.92 -5.42
N GLN A 191 7.15 -18.77 -6.54
CA GLN A 191 8.60 -18.61 -6.58
C GLN A 191 9.00 -17.24 -6.04
N ALA A 192 8.27 -16.19 -6.41
CA ALA A 192 8.45 -14.85 -5.87
C ALA A 192 8.34 -14.82 -4.34
N LEU A 193 7.31 -15.50 -3.78
CA LEU A 193 7.19 -15.62 -2.33
C LEU A 193 8.43 -16.27 -1.71
N GLN A 194 8.92 -17.40 -2.28
CA GLN A 194 10.10 -18.09 -1.75
C GLN A 194 11.35 -17.20 -1.76
N ALA A 195 11.50 -16.38 -2.82
CA ALA A 195 12.62 -15.46 -2.95
C ALA A 195 12.54 -14.28 -1.97
N LEU A 196 11.32 -13.83 -1.64
CA LEU A 196 11.08 -12.72 -0.71
C LEU A 196 11.25 -13.09 0.76
N LEU A 197 11.01 -14.36 1.14
CA LEU A 197 11.01 -14.77 2.54
C LEU A 197 12.28 -14.34 3.30
N PRO A 198 13.52 -14.51 2.78
CA PRO A 198 14.72 -14.11 3.52
C PRO A 198 14.86 -12.61 3.76
N LEU A 199 14.16 -11.76 2.98
CA LEU A 199 14.32 -10.31 3.05
C LEU A 199 13.63 -9.66 4.26
N TYR A 200 12.89 -10.41 5.07
CA TYR A 200 12.37 -9.88 6.34
C TYR A 200 13.50 -9.58 7.35
N GLU A 201 14.71 -10.11 7.13
CA GLU A 201 15.93 -9.86 7.89
C GLU A 201 16.96 -8.99 7.14
N ASP A 202 16.60 -8.31 6.04
CA ASP A 202 17.52 -7.43 5.32
C ASP A 202 18.06 -6.31 6.22
N ASP A 203 19.33 -5.93 6.04
CA ASP A 203 19.98 -4.88 6.82
C ASP A 203 19.26 -3.51 6.68
N ASP A 204 18.63 -3.24 5.53
CA ASP A 204 17.88 -2.00 5.28
C ASP A 204 16.41 -2.16 5.65
N GLU A 205 15.92 -1.34 6.58
CA GLU A 205 14.52 -1.37 7.04
C GLU A 205 13.49 -1.20 5.92
N ARG A 206 13.84 -0.48 4.85
CA ARG A 206 12.93 -0.24 3.73
C ARG A 206 12.76 -1.50 2.89
N VAL A 207 13.83 -2.30 2.76
CA VAL A 207 13.77 -3.60 2.10
C VAL A 207 12.94 -4.56 2.95
N ARG A 208 13.20 -4.65 4.27
CA ARG A 208 12.39 -5.47 5.20
C ARG A 208 10.91 -5.09 5.09
N ARG A 209 10.61 -3.79 5.13
CA ARG A 209 9.23 -3.30 5.05
C ARG A 209 8.52 -3.69 3.76
N ILE A 210 9.19 -3.59 2.61
CA ILE A 210 8.62 -4.00 1.32
C ILE A 210 8.37 -5.51 1.27
N ALA A 211 9.33 -6.32 1.70
CA ALA A 211 9.16 -7.77 1.73
C ALA A 211 7.99 -8.19 2.65
N VAL A 212 7.96 -7.65 3.86
CA VAL A 212 6.87 -7.87 4.84
C VAL A 212 5.52 -7.39 4.29
N GLY A 213 5.50 -6.24 3.59
CA GLY A 213 4.30 -5.74 2.92
C GLY A 213 3.77 -6.68 1.83
N ALA A 214 4.67 -7.21 1.03
CA ALA A 214 4.31 -8.15 -0.05
C ALA A 214 3.69 -9.47 0.48
N PHE A 215 4.07 -9.92 1.68
CA PHE A 215 3.60 -11.18 2.26
C PHE A 215 2.07 -11.26 2.42
N GLY A 216 1.41 -10.13 2.64
CA GLY A 216 -0.05 -10.06 2.76
C GLY A 216 -0.80 -10.47 1.49
N ASN A 217 -0.19 -10.35 0.32
CA ASN A 217 -0.83 -10.55 -0.98
C ASN A 217 -0.85 -12.02 -1.44
N PHE A 218 -0.09 -12.91 -0.82
CA PHE A 218 0.10 -14.28 -1.34
C PHE A 218 -1.02 -15.27 -1.05
N GLY A 219 -2.00 -14.94 -0.22
CA GLY A 219 -3.21 -15.74 0.01
C GLY A 219 -2.97 -17.19 0.50
N ASN A 220 -1.86 -17.44 1.21
CA ASN A 220 -1.53 -18.75 1.82
C ASN A 220 -0.82 -18.55 3.18
N ASP A 221 -0.64 -19.63 3.94
CA ASP A 221 -0.13 -19.63 5.32
C ASP A 221 1.39 -19.49 5.46
N ARG A 222 2.14 -19.66 4.38
CA ARG A 222 3.61 -19.67 4.43
C ARG A 222 4.24 -18.39 5.03
N PRO A 223 3.74 -17.17 4.75
CA PRO A 223 4.31 -15.97 5.33
C PRO A 223 3.98 -15.74 6.81
N VAL A 224 3.05 -16.49 7.40
CA VAL A 224 2.54 -16.22 8.75
C VAL A 224 3.65 -16.15 9.79
N ASP A 225 4.56 -17.13 9.81
CA ASP A 225 5.66 -17.18 10.78
C ASP A 225 6.59 -15.97 10.64
N TYR A 226 6.94 -15.59 9.41
CA TYR A 226 7.78 -14.42 9.11
C TYR A 226 7.08 -13.09 9.47
N LEU A 227 5.76 -13.00 9.25
CA LEU A 227 4.97 -11.85 9.66
C LEU A 227 4.92 -11.71 11.20
N ILE A 228 4.80 -12.82 11.91
CA ILE A 228 4.83 -12.83 13.37
C ILE A 228 6.22 -12.40 13.89
N GLU A 229 7.32 -12.89 13.31
CA GLU A 229 8.66 -12.46 13.65
C GLU A 229 8.88 -10.97 13.39
N ALA A 230 8.36 -10.46 12.25
CA ALA A 230 8.44 -9.05 11.89
C ALA A 230 7.67 -8.11 12.86
N LEU A 231 6.76 -8.62 13.70
CA LEU A 231 6.14 -7.84 14.77
C LEU A 231 7.13 -7.45 15.87
N SER A 232 8.27 -8.12 15.95
CA SER A 232 9.36 -7.82 16.90
C SER A 232 10.52 -7.04 16.24
N ASP A 233 10.35 -6.56 14.99
CA ASP A 233 11.36 -5.77 14.28
C ASP A 233 11.73 -4.51 15.08
N GLU A 234 12.99 -4.09 15.00
CA GLU A 234 13.47 -2.85 15.62
C GLU A 234 12.74 -1.60 15.06
N SER A 235 12.38 -1.62 13.76
CA SER A 235 11.66 -0.53 13.10
C SER A 235 10.15 -0.59 13.37
N ALA A 236 9.61 0.50 13.93
CA ALA A 236 8.16 0.63 14.11
C ALA A 236 7.38 0.57 12.78
N ALA A 237 8.00 1.03 11.68
CA ALA A 237 7.39 0.98 10.35
C ALA A 237 7.25 -0.47 9.84
N VAL A 238 8.25 -1.33 10.11
CA VAL A 238 8.19 -2.75 9.75
C VAL A 238 7.14 -3.46 10.59
N ARG A 239 7.13 -3.25 11.94
CA ARG A 239 6.12 -3.84 12.84
C ARG A 239 4.70 -3.48 12.41
N ARG A 240 4.45 -2.19 12.13
CA ARG A 240 3.15 -1.73 11.63
C ARG A 240 2.77 -2.40 10.30
N THR A 241 3.71 -2.51 9.35
CA THR A 241 3.49 -3.20 8.08
C THR A 241 3.14 -4.67 8.29
N ALA A 242 3.79 -5.35 9.23
CA ALA A 242 3.50 -6.74 9.55
C ALA A 242 2.04 -6.95 10.02
N VAL A 243 1.51 -6.04 10.84
CA VAL A 243 0.09 -6.07 11.26
C VAL A 243 -0.85 -5.93 10.06
N TYR A 244 -0.59 -4.93 9.19
CA TYR A 244 -1.39 -4.73 7.97
C TYR A 244 -1.35 -5.97 7.06
N SER A 245 -0.17 -6.55 6.86
CA SER A 245 0.02 -7.73 6.02
C SER A 245 -0.64 -8.99 6.59
N LEU A 246 -0.67 -9.15 7.92
CA LEU A 246 -1.44 -10.23 8.56
C LEU A 246 -2.94 -10.09 8.30
N ILE A 247 -3.49 -8.89 8.41
CA ILE A 247 -4.90 -8.64 8.14
C ILE A 247 -5.23 -8.84 6.66
N GLU A 248 -4.35 -8.38 5.76
CA GLU A 248 -4.50 -8.58 4.32
C GLU A 248 -4.45 -10.07 3.96
N LEU A 249 -3.47 -10.79 4.49
CA LEU A 249 -3.34 -12.24 4.31
C LEU A 249 -4.61 -12.96 4.76
N LEU A 250 -5.13 -12.67 5.95
CA LEU A 250 -6.37 -13.24 6.46
C LEU A 250 -7.60 -12.92 5.60
N SER A 251 -7.55 -11.80 4.87
CA SER A 251 -8.62 -11.38 3.96
C SER A 251 -8.56 -12.12 2.62
N ASN A 252 -7.38 -12.54 2.20
CA ASN A 252 -7.10 -13.19 0.92
C ASN A 252 -7.06 -14.71 0.98
N VAL A 253 -6.96 -15.29 2.18
CA VAL A 253 -6.93 -16.76 2.36
C VAL A 253 -8.30 -17.38 2.06
N PRO A 254 -8.35 -18.53 1.34
CA PRO A 254 -9.57 -19.29 1.15
C PRO A 254 -10.26 -19.67 2.47
N THR A 255 -11.59 -19.70 2.48
CA THR A 255 -12.40 -19.86 3.70
C THR A 255 -12.13 -21.17 4.44
N ASP A 256 -11.78 -22.25 3.74
CA ASP A 256 -11.45 -23.56 4.31
C ASP A 256 -10.15 -23.57 5.12
N GLN A 257 -9.19 -22.70 4.78
CA GLN A 257 -7.91 -22.56 5.49
C GLN A 257 -7.92 -21.44 6.52
N SER A 258 -8.86 -20.51 6.41
CA SER A 258 -8.87 -19.27 7.18
C SER A 258 -9.02 -19.51 8.71
N HIS A 259 -9.70 -20.57 9.15
CA HIS A 259 -9.85 -20.87 10.58
C HIS A 259 -8.53 -21.25 11.22
N GLN A 260 -7.79 -22.19 10.61
CA GLN A 260 -6.51 -22.64 11.13
C GLN A 260 -5.48 -21.51 11.20
N ILE A 261 -5.41 -20.68 10.15
CA ILE A 261 -4.48 -19.55 10.10
C ILE A 261 -4.85 -18.50 11.16
N ARG A 262 -6.14 -18.20 11.33
CA ARG A 262 -6.61 -17.29 12.37
C ARG A 262 -6.24 -17.76 13.77
N ASP A 263 -6.43 -19.04 14.06
CA ASP A 263 -6.10 -19.62 15.37
C ASP A 263 -4.59 -19.53 15.63
N THR A 264 -3.76 -19.82 14.62
CA THR A 264 -2.29 -19.69 14.72
C THR A 264 -1.87 -18.24 14.94
N VAL A 265 -2.45 -17.29 14.20
CA VAL A 265 -2.14 -15.86 14.35
C VAL A 265 -2.51 -15.36 15.74
N VAL A 266 -3.71 -15.71 16.24
CA VAL A 266 -4.15 -15.33 17.59
C VAL A 266 -3.28 -15.94 18.68
N GLU A 267 -2.95 -17.24 18.59
CA GLU A 267 -2.08 -17.93 19.56
C GLU A 267 -0.73 -17.21 19.67
N LYS A 268 -0.13 -16.85 18.55
CA LYS A 268 1.16 -16.17 18.52
C LYS A 268 1.07 -14.71 18.99
N LEU A 269 0.03 -13.99 18.60
CA LEU A 269 -0.18 -12.59 18.99
C LEU A 269 -0.57 -12.44 20.45
N SER A 270 -1.31 -13.38 21.03
CA SER A 270 -1.70 -13.34 22.46
C SER A 270 -0.51 -13.36 23.41
N ASN A 271 0.64 -13.78 22.93
CA ASN A 271 1.91 -13.78 23.68
C ASN A 271 2.76 -12.52 23.43
N THR A 272 2.34 -11.64 22.53
CA THR A 272 2.97 -10.35 22.24
C THR A 272 2.23 -9.26 23.01
N ASP A 273 2.74 -8.89 24.18
CA ASP A 273 2.22 -7.79 25.00
C ASP A 273 2.70 -6.45 24.40
N ASP A 274 2.23 -6.12 23.19
CA ASP A 274 2.79 -4.99 22.46
C ASP A 274 1.70 -4.06 21.88
N ARG A 275 1.70 -2.83 22.39
CA ARG A 275 0.97 -1.68 21.85
C ARG A 275 1.16 -1.52 20.33
N SER A 276 2.30 -1.93 19.78
CA SER A 276 2.61 -1.89 18.35
C SER A 276 1.69 -2.76 17.49
N VAL A 277 1.02 -3.76 18.08
CA VAL A 277 0.04 -4.61 17.39
C VAL A 277 -1.36 -4.00 17.45
N VAL A 278 -1.78 -3.56 18.64
CA VAL A 278 -3.17 -3.13 18.87
C VAL A 278 -3.48 -1.80 18.19
N VAL A 279 -2.55 -0.83 18.22
CA VAL A 279 -2.78 0.49 17.62
C VAL A 279 -3.02 0.41 16.11
N PRO A 280 -2.22 -0.28 15.28
CA PRO A 280 -2.51 -0.47 13.87
C PRO A 280 -3.82 -1.25 13.60
N LEU A 281 -4.20 -2.21 14.45
CA LEU A 281 -5.47 -2.89 14.31
C LEU A 281 -6.67 -1.93 14.51
N VAL A 282 -6.59 -1.05 15.50
CA VAL A 282 -7.63 -0.03 15.71
C VAL A 282 -7.72 0.90 14.49
N GLU A 283 -6.58 1.38 13.96
CA GLU A 283 -6.53 2.19 12.75
C GLU A 283 -7.17 1.49 11.54
N ILE A 284 -6.90 0.19 11.34
CA ILE A 284 -7.53 -0.59 10.25
C ILE A 284 -9.05 -0.69 10.46
N LEU A 285 -9.50 -0.91 11.69
CA LEU A 285 -10.93 -0.99 11.99
C LEU A 285 -11.65 0.32 11.67
N GLU A 286 -11.04 1.45 12.00
CA GLU A 286 -11.61 2.79 11.86
C GLU A 286 -11.51 3.34 10.43
N GLU A 287 -10.40 3.10 9.74
CA GLU A 287 -10.05 3.80 8.49
C GLU A 287 -10.17 2.94 7.23
N SER A 288 -10.11 1.60 7.33
CA SER A 288 -10.13 0.75 6.14
C SER A 288 -11.47 0.80 5.41
N THR A 289 -11.41 0.96 4.09
CA THR A 289 -12.59 0.86 3.21
C THR A 289 -12.97 -0.58 2.88
N GLN A 290 -12.09 -1.55 3.16
CA GLN A 290 -12.29 -2.97 2.86
C GLN A 290 -13.03 -3.68 4.00
N ALA A 291 -14.26 -4.13 3.74
CA ALA A 291 -15.09 -4.81 4.74
C ALA A 291 -14.42 -6.07 5.31
N ALA A 292 -13.68 -6.84 4.50
CA ALA A 292 -12.98 -8.04 4.94
C ALA A 292 -11.88 -7.73 5.97
N GLN A 293 -11.11 -6.65 5.74
CA GLN A 293 -10.09 -6.19 6.69
C GLN A 293 -10.73 -5.77 8.01
N ARG A 294 -11.76 -4.90 7.97
CA ARG A 294 -12.46 -4.46 9.20
C ARG A 294 -13.04 -5.63 9.99
N ARG A 295 -13.64 -6.63 9.30
CA ARG A 295 -14.18 -7.85 9.96
C ARG A 295 -13.09 -8.65 10.67
N ASN A 296 -11.97 -8.92 9.97
CA ASN A 296 -10.85 -9.67 10.53
C ASN A 296 -10.22 -8.93 11.71
N THR A 297 -10.10 -7.62 11.61
CA THR A 297 -9.57 -6.75 12.66
C THR A 297 -10.47 -6.74 13.90
N ALA A 298 -11.77 -6.53 13.71
CA ALA A 298 -12.73 -6.57 14.85
C ALA A 298 -12.69 -7.92 15.57
N TRP A 299 -12.59 -9.02 14.83
CA TRP A 299 -12.46 -10.35 15.41
C TRP A 299 -11.13 -10.53 16.17
N MET A 300 -10.03 -10.01 15.65
CA MET A 300 -8.70 -10.12 16.25
C MET A 300 -8.57 -9.29 17.53
N LEU A 301 -9.09 -8.06 17.53
CA LEU A 301 -9.00 -7.14 18.68
C LEU A 301 -9.58 -7.74 19.97
N GLY A 302 -10.63 -8.56 19.89
CA GLY A 302 -11.18 -9.23 21.06
C GLY A 302 -10.24 -10.25 21.73
N ARG A 303 -9.16 -10.65 21.05
CA ARG A 303 -8.28 -11.76 21.45
C ARG A 303 -6.86 -11.33 21.76
N VAL A 304 -6.40 -10.22 21.15
CA VAL A 304 -5.00 -9.79 21.26
C VAL A 304 -4.84 -8.46 22.05
N THR A 305 -5.94 -7.91 22.56
CA THR A 305 -5.91 -6.62 23.26
C THR A 305 -5.32 -6.77 24.65
N SER A 306 -4.25 -6.03 24.93
CA SER A 306 -3.67 -5.85 26.24
C SER A 306 -4.47 -4.88 27.13
N GLN A 307 -4.14 -4.83 28.43
CA GLN A 307 -4.83 -3.91 29.36
C GLN A 307 -4.59 -2.43 29.02
N GLU A 308 -3.44 -2.08 28.47
CA GLU A 308 -3.07 -0.68 28.21
C GLU A 308 -3.95 -0.03 27.13
N GLU A 309 -4.31 -0.76 26.07
CA GLU A 309 -5.09 -0.24 24.94
C GLU A 309 -6.59 -0.61 25.03
N ARG A 310 -6.99 -1.27 26.11
CA ARG A 310 -8.34 -1.84 26.28
C ARG A 310 -9.45 -0.81 26.09
N ASP A 311 -9.32 0.36 26.68
CA ASP A 311 -10.34 1.40 26.61
C ASP A 311 -10.56 1.89 25.18
N ARG A 312 -9.48 2.09 24.44
CA ARG A 312 -9.50 2.48 23.03
C ARG A 312 -10.14 1.42 22.16
N VAL A 313 -9.78 0.16 22.37
CA VAL A 313 -10.34 -0.98 21.62
C VAL A 313 -11.84 -1.14 21.89
N ILE A 314 -12.27 -1.01 23.15
CA ILE A 314 -13.70 -1.05 23.50
C ILE A 314 -14.47 0.08 22.79
N GLU A 315 -13.90 1.29 22.75
CA GLU A 315 -14.52 2.42 22.07
C GLU A 315 -14.70 2.14 20.58
N SER A 316 -13.64 1.74 19.87
CA SER A 316 -13.69 1.43 18.43
C SER A 316 -14.62 0.23 18.11
N LEU A 317 -14.64 -0.81 18.96
CA LEU A 317 -15.56 -1.94 18.78
C LEU A 317 -17.02 -1.56 19.04
N VAL A 318 -17.28 -0.66 19.99
CA VAL A 318 -18.64 -0.11 20.23
C VAL A 318 -19.12 0.70 19.03
N ASP A 319 -18.26 1.54 18.45
CA ASP A 319 -18.58 2.30 17.25
C ASP A 319 -18.84 1.38 16.04
N ALA A 320 -18.08 0.28 15.92
CA ALA A 320 -18.27 -0.73 14.89
C ALA A 320 -19.62 -1.50 14.99
N LEU A 321 -20.34 -1.41 16.12
CA LEU A 321 -21.72 -1.93 16.20
C LEU A 321 -22.70 -1.15 15.32
N SER A 322 -22.33 0.06 14.90
CA SER A 322 -23.13 0.94 14.05
C SER A 322 -22.74 0.87 12.57
N ASP A 323 -21.79 0.00 12.19
CA ASP A 323 -21.36 -0.15 10.79
C ASP A 323 -22.46 -0.77 9.92
N ASP A 324 -22.49 -0.43 8.63
CA ASP A 324 -23.45 -0.98 7.66
C ASP A 324 -23.26 -2.49 7.46
N ASP A 325 -22.04 -3.01 7.69
CA ASP A 325 -21.71 -4.42 7.53
C ASP A 325 -22.20 -5.28 8.70
N GLN A 326 -23.18 -6.14 8.43
CA GLN A 326 -23.78 -7.00 9.44
C GLN A 326 -22.77 -7.96 10.10
N MET A 327 -21.81 -8.50 9.34
CA MET A 327 -20.80 -9.41 9.89
C MET A 327 -19.80 -8.67 10.78
N LEU A 328 -19.43 -7.43 10.41
CA LEU A 328 -18.59 -6.60 11.25
C LEU A 328 -19.28 -6.32 12.59
N ARG A 329 -20.55 -5.91 12.58
CA ARG A 329 -21.34 -5.73 13.82
C ARG A 329 -21.33 -6.97 14.70
N GLN A 330 -21.47 -8.16 14.07
CA GLN A 330 -21.47 -9.44 14.81
C GLN A 330 -20.08 -9.77 15.41
N PHE A 331 -18.99 -9.54 14.67
CA PHE A 331 -17.65 -9.73 15.19
C PHE A 331 -17.32 -8.74 16.31
N ALA A 332 -17.65 -7.46 16.14
CA ALA A 332 -17.48 -6.45 17.18
C ALA A 332 -18.23 -6.83 18.48
N ALA A 333 -19.50 -7.25 18.37
CA ALA A 333 -20.29 -7.71 19.50
C ALA A 333 -19.69 -8.95 20.20
N THR A 334 -19.09 -9.84 19.42
CA THR A 334 -18.44 -11.04 19.97
C THR A 334 -17.13 -10.67 20.67
N SER A 335 -16.32 -9.83 20.07
CA SER A 335 -15.05 -9.38 20.63
C SER A 335 -15.22 -8.53 21.88
N LEU A 336 -16.24 -7.67 21.95
CA LEU A 336 -16.61 -6.98 23.18
C LEU A 336 -16.98 -7.96 24.30
N ALA A 337 -17.64 -9.08 23.96
CA ALA A 337 -17.97 -10.10 24.93
C ALA A 337 -16.75 -10.92 25.40
N GLU A 338 -15.78 -11.12 24.55
CA GLU A 338 -14.52 -11.82 24.86
C GLU A 338 -13.57 -10.97 25.70
N LEU A 339 -13.51 -9.68 25.45
CA LEU A 339 -12.78 -8.73 26.29
C LEU A 339 -13.28 -8.75 27.74
N GLY A 340 -14.56 -9.06 27.95
CA GLY A 340 -15.17 -9.04 29.27
C GLY A 340 -15.41 -7.59 29.78
N ASP A 341 -15.85 -7.46 31.02
CA ASP A 341 -16.23 -6.15 31.59
C ASP A 341 -15.72 -5.98 33.03
N ASP A 342 -14.41 -6.04 33.23
CA ASP A 342 -13.80 -5.92 34.54
C ASP A 342 -14.09 -4.56 35.21
N ASP A 343 -14.22 -3.48 34.41
CA ASP A 343 -14.46 -2.11 34.85
C ASP A 343 -15.86 -1.56 34.55
N ASN A 344 -16.76 -2.41 34.14
CA ASN A 344 -18.14 -2.05 33.68
C ASN A 344 -18.15 -1.00 32.54
N MET A 345 -17.07 -0.88 31.78
CA MET A 345 -16.97 0.08 30.68
C MET A 345 -17.80 -0.37 29.50
N VAL A 346 -17.68 -1.63 29.09
CA VAL A 346 -18.48 -2.22 28.00
C VAL A 346 -19.97 -2.10 28.35
N GLU A 347 -20.36 -2.54 29.56
CA GLU A 347 -21.76 -2.45 30.01
C GLU A 347 -22.30 -1.01 29.95
N ARG A 348 -21.55 -0.04 30.47
CA ARG A 348 -21.98 1.37 30.47
C ARG A 348 -22.17 1.94 29.06
N ARG A 349 -21.26 1.63 28.12
CA ARG A 349 -21.35 2.10 26.73
C ARG A 349 -22.54 1.45 26.01
N LEU A 350 -22.72 0.15 26.16
CA LEU A 350 -23.82 -0.58 25.54
C LEU A 350 -25.19 -0.16 26.11
N LEU A 351 -25.30 0.05 27.40
CA LEU A 351 -26.53 0.55 28.02
C LEU A 351 -26.95 1.91 27.49
N LYS A 352 -25.98 2.79 27.18
CA LYS A 352 -26.28 4.10 26.57
C LYS A 352 -26.88 3.92 25.16
N ILE A 353 -26.34 3.02 24.35
CA ILE A 353 -26.89 2.71 23.01
C ILE A 353 -28.32 2.12 23.12
N VAL A 354 -28.49 1.19 24.03
CA VAL A 354 -29.79 0.48 24.20
C VAL A 354 -30.89 1.41 24.67
N GLN A 355 -30.60 2.42 25.50
CA GLN A 355 -31.54 3.39 26.05
C GLN A 355 -31.85 4.56 25.11
N ASP A 356 -31.10 4.70 24.00
CA ASP A 356 -31.28 5.78 23.04
C ASP A 356 -32.25 5.33 21.93
N ASP A 357 -33.50 5.87 21.98
CA ASP A 357 -34.52 5.55 20.97
C ASP A 357 -34.24 6.13 19.59
N GLY A 358 -33.28 7.05 19.46
CA GLY A 358 -32.80 7.57 18.17
C GLY A 358 -31.85 6.62 17.44
N VAL A 359 -31.34 5.59 18.12
CA VAL A 359 -30.44 4.58 17.53
C VAL A 359 -31.27 3.51 16.81
N ASP A 360 -30.77 3.10 15.63
CA ASP A 360 -31.38 2.05 14.81
C ASP A 360 -31.68 0.78 15.62
N PRO A 361 -32.88 0.16 15.47
CA PRO A 361 -33.30 -1.02 16.24
C PRO A 361 -32.37 -2.22 16.07
N ASP A 362 -31.72 -2.39 14.92
CA ASP A 362 -30.75 -3.49 14.70
C ASP A 362 -29.45 -3.26 15.46
N ILE A 363 -28.97 -2.03 15.51
CA ILE A 363 -27.79 -1.64 16.32
C ILE A 363 -28.09 -1.83 17.81
N ARG A 364 -29.25 -1.35 18.29
CA ARG A 364 -29.73 -1.62 19.66
C ARG A 364 -29.80 -3.13 19.93
N GLY A 365 -30.27 -3.91 18.94
CA GLY A 365 -30.32 -5.36 19.01
C GLY A 365 -28.96 -6.03 19.17
N GLN A 366 -27.92 -5.52 18.53
CA GLN A 366 -26.53 -6.02 18.71
C GLN A 366 -25.97 -5.64 20.09
N ALA A 367 -26.20 -4.42 20.53
CA ALA A 367 -25.81 -3.99 21.88
C ALA A 367 -26.47 -4.83 22.96
N ILE A 368 -27.77 -5.14 22.82
CA ILE A 368 -28.55 -6.01 23.73
C ILE A 368 -27.98 -7.44 23.71
N PHE A 369 -27.64 -7.97 22.53
CA PHE A 369 -27.03 -9.30 22.41
C PHE A 369 -25.70 -9.39 23.19
N THR A 370 -24.87 -8.35 23.07
CA THR A 370 -23.59 -8.27 23.79
C THR A 370 -23.81 -8.15 25.30
N LEU A 371 -24.77 -7.31 25.75
CA LEU A 371 -25.15 -7.23 27.15
C LEU A 371 -25.63 -8.55 27.72
N GLY A 372 -26.30 -9.39 26.93
CA GLY A 372 -26.70 -10.73 27.34
C GLY A 372 -25.51 -11.68 27.61
N LYS A 373 -24.28 -11.31 27.19
CA LYS A 373 -23.05 -12.07 27.44
C LYS A 373 -22.21 -11.47 28.59
N VAL A 374 -22.10 -10.13 28.66
CA VAL A 374 -21.21 -9.43 29.60
C VAL A 374 -21.94 -8.64 30.68
N GLY A 375 -23.22 -8.42 30.51
CA GLY A 375 -24.00 -7.57 31.40
C GLY A 375 -24.18 -8.13 32.80
N SER A 376 -24.42 -7.22 33.74
CA SER A 376 -24.67 -7.46 35.14
C SER A 376 -26.19 -7.43 35.49
N GLU A 377 -26.49 -7.49 36.77
CA GLU A 377 -27.85 -7.25 37.28
C GLU A 377 -28.40 -5.86 36.89
N ARG A 378 -27.53 -4.87 36.67
CA ARG A 378 -27.90 -3.56 36.13
C ARG A 378 -28.41 -3.67 34.69
N SER A 379 -27.73 -4.39 33.83
CA SER A 379 -28.18 -4.69 32.46
C SER A 379 -29.52 -5.40 32.49
N ARG A 380 -29.67 -6.42 33.34
CA ARG A 380 -30.90 -7.18 33.47
C ARG A 380 -32.10 -6.27 33.80
N LYS A 381 -31.96 -5.39 34.81
CA LYS A 381 -33.02 -4.44 35.20
C LYS A 381 -33.37 -3.43 34.11
N THR A 382 -32.33 -2.95 33.37
CA THR A 382 -32.54 -2.01 32.28
C THR A 382 -33.26 -2.68 31.11
N LEU A 383 -32.87 -3.91 30.77
CA LEU A 383 -33.49 -4.66 29.67
C LEU A 383 -34.91 -5.08 30.01
N ASP A 384 -35.22 -5.42 31.30
CA ASP A 384 -36.55 -5.73 31.77
C ASP A 384 -37.50 -4.54 31.57
N LYS A 385 -37.07 -3.36 31.98
CA LYS A 385 -37.81 -2.10 31.77
C LYS A 385 -38.01 -1.80 30.28
N LEU A 386 -36.97 -2.01 29.45
CA LEU A 386 -37.00 -1.79 28.00
C LEU A 386 -38.05 -2.66 27.28
N ILE A 387 -38.30 -3.89 27.75
CA ILE A 387 -39.33 -4.78 27.19
C ILE A 387 -40.70 -4.13 27.21
N ASP A 388 -41.02 -3.46 28.33
CA ASP A 388 -42.32 -2.81 28.51
C ASP A 388 -42.42 -1.47 27.78
N GLU A 389 -41.31 -0.76 27.60
CA GLU A 389 -41.27 0.60 27.07
C GLU A 389 -41.05 0.66 25.55
N THR A 390 -40.39 -0.34 24.94
CA THR A 390 -40.02 -0.28 23.51
C THR A 390 -41.22 -0.59 22.59
N GLU A 391 -41.38 0.23 21.55
CA GLU A 391 -42.29 -0.03 20.44
C GLU A 391 -41.75 -1.00 19.39
N HIS A 392 -40.43 -1.28 19.40
CA HIS A 392 -39.73 -2.09 18.39
C HIS A 392 -39.70 -3.58 18.74
N ASP A 393 -40.42 -4.41 17.98
CA ASP A 393 -40.45 -5.87 18.20
C ASP A 393 -39.11 -6.55 18.18
N VAL A 394 -38.16 -6.08 17.33
CA VAL A 394 -36.79 -6.63 17.25
C VAL A 394 -36.06 -6.41 18.56
N VAL A 395 -36.10 -5.18 19.10
CA VAL A 395 -35.48 -4.81 20.37
C VAL A 395 -36.08 -5.62 21.51
N ARG A 396 -37.44 -5.71 21.58
CA ARG A 396 -38.16 -6.48 22.59
C ARG A 396 -37.77 -7.96 22.61
N LYS A 397 -37.71 -8.64 21.44
CA LYS A 397 -37.30 -10.04 21.31
C LYS A 397 -35.85 -10.27 21.75
N LYS A 398 -34.94 -9.36 21.37
CA LYS A 398 -33.53 -9.42 21.78
C LYS A 398 -33.35 -9.22 23.26
N ALA A 399 -34.09 -8.29 23.88
CA ALA A 399 -34.08 -8.05 25.34
C ALA A 399 -34.54 -9.27 26.12
N PHE A 400 -35.64 -9.93 25.74
CA PHE A 400 -36.09 -11.19 26.34
C PHE A 400 -34.98 -12.27 26.26
N SER A 401 -34.35 -12.44 25.11
CA SER A 401 -33.30 -13.42 24.95
C SER A 401 -32.06 -13.12 25.82
N ALA A 402 -31.68 -11.84 25.94
CA ALA A 402 -30.54 -11.41 26.75
C ALA A 402 -30.81 -11.62 28.26
N ILE A 403 -32.00 -11.26 28.76
CA ILE A 403 -32.39 -11.47 30.16
C ILE A 403 -32.35 -12.95 30.54
N SER A 404 -32.85 -13.83 29.65
CA SER A 404 -32.79 -15.28 29.88
C SER A 404 -31.34 -15.80 30.06
N LYS A 405 -30.39 -15.21 29.39
CA LYS A 405 -28.95 -15.53 29.52
C LYS A 405 -28.35 -14.97 30.80
N LEU A 406 -28.74 -13.77 31.20
CA LEU A 406 -28.26 -13.13 32.42
C LEU A 406 -28.84 -13.79 33.70
N GLY A 407 -30.07 -14.33 33.63
CA GLY A 407 -30.70 -15.04 34.74
C GLY A 407 -30.22 -16.49 34.94
N GLY A 408 -29.56 -17.10 33.96
CA GLY A 408 -29.03 -18.46 34.02
C GLY A 408 -27.64 -18.62 34.65
N ARG A 409 -27.05 -17.54 35.13
CA ARG A 409 -25.76 -17.50 35.82
C ARG A 409 -25.88 -17.36 37.34
N GLY A 410 -26.85 -18.05 37.92
CA GLY A 410 -27.02 -18.19 39.37
C GLY A 410 -26.62 -19.57 39.87
#